data_04cd847e13c889b086f60b3d777e33c5
#
_entry.id   04cd847e13c889b086f60b3d777e33c5
#
_cell.length_a   1.000
_cell.length_b   1.000
_cell.length_c   1.000
_cell.angle_alpha   90.00
_cell.angle_beta   90.00
_cell.angle_gamma   90.00
#
_symmetry.space_group_name_H-M   'P 1'
#
loop_
_entity.id
_entity.type
_entity.pdbx_description
1 polymer ?
#
loop_
_entity_poly.entity_id
_entity_poly.type
_entity_poly.pdbx_seq_one_letter_code
_entity_poly.pdbx_strand_id
1 'polypeptide(L)'
;MLKELDPYTVFFNEQDVIKFRINNTGEYTGIGAMIGRKDGNIILREIFKDYAADKAGLKAGDIITQVEDIVLKDYKEDVSNLLKGGKDKKIDIKFLRQGKDQTAQISLNEVDIKAVPYFQLIGKDVGYIVLQTFSTKTTQETKAAILDLKAQGATKLILDLRSNPGGLLTEAVNICNLFVPKNEVIVTTKSKIERHNSTYKTRFDPLDLEIPLTILINERSASASEIVAGGLQDLDRAVVIGNKSFGKGLVQRPVDLPYGTQVKITISRYYTPSGRCIQALDYTKKDASGKAQKTESRQEFLTKAGRKVFDGGGIEPDIAIDEAKMSALAKALNANDAIFNFSTKLYYDNQKAESYQVTDKDFLSFKDFIKSTDYKIETAAEKQLLKFMEVAKEENIDEYVNKDYETLLANIKNNTQAQLEKNKNEIKKLINEELIKRYKYKDGFFAYQVENQIEIKKCIEVLNNPALIKKTLSK
;
A
#
# COMPACT_ATOMS: atom_id res chain seq x y z
N MET A 1 -9.86 -23.14 12.36
CA MET A 1 -8.61 -23.91 12.39
C MET A 1 -7.42 -23.18 11.76
N LEU A 2 -7.39 -22.84 10.45
CA LEU A 2 -6.21 -22.16 9.86
C LEU A 2 -5.89 -20.81 10.51
N LYS A 3 -6.89 -20.00 10.84
CA LYS A 3 -6.73 -18.69 11.51
C LYS A 3 -6.10 -18.78 12.91
N GLU A 4 -6.07 -19.97 13.50
CA GLU A 4 -5.41 -20.21 14.80
C GLU A 4 -3.88 -20.32 14.68
N LEU A 5 -3.37 -20.62 13.48
CA LEU A 5 -1.94 -20.73 13.23
C LEU A 5 -1.30 -19.34 13.09
N ASP A 6 -1.71 -18.60 12.08
CA ASP A 6 -1.32 -17.23 11.78
C ASP A 6 -2.24 -16.62 10.70
N PRO A 7 -2.27 -15.30 10.51
CA PRO A 7 -3.17 -14.66 9.53
C PRO A 7 -2.76 -14.89 8.07
N TYR A 8 -1.59 -15.46 7.80
CA TYR A 8 -1.07 -15.68 6.45
C TYR A 8 -1.28 -17.10 5.96
N THR A 9 -1.58 -18.02 6.88
CA THR A 9 -1.96 -19.41 6.56
C THR A 9 -3.44 -19.42 6.19
N VAL A 10 -3.74 -19.55 4.90
CA VAL A 10 -5.08 -19.41 4.35
C VAL A 10 -5.35 -20.47 3.29
N PHE A 11 -6.62 -20.89 3.22
CA PHE A 11 -7.13 -21.71 2.14
C PHE A 11 -7.50 -20.80 0.96
N PHE A 12 -7.12 -21.20 -0.23
CA PHE A 12 -7.46 -20.57 -1.50
C PHE A 12 -8.40 -21.48 -2.27
N ASN A 13 -9.60 -20.99 -2.54
CA ASN A 13 -10.47 -21.59 -3.53
C ASN A 13 -9.91 -21.31 -4.95
N GLU A 14 -10.51 -21.86 -5.98
CA GLU A 14 -10.07 -21.69 -7.37
C GLU A 14 -9.94 -20.22 -7.79
N GLN A 15 -10.88 -19.37 -7.35
CA GLN A 15 -10.86 -17.94 -7.65
C GLN A 15 -9.70 -17.21 -6.92
N ASP A 16 -9.43 -17.58 -5.67
CA ASP A 16 -8.30 -17.04 -4.90
C ASP A 16 -6.95 -17.46 -5.49
N VAL A 17 -6.86 -18.68 -6.05
CA VAL A 17 -5.67 -19.15 -6.79
C VAL A 17 -5.43 -18.29 -8.03
N ILE A 18 -6.50 -17.98 -8.78
CA ILE A 18 -6.39 -17.07 -9.95
C ILE A 18 -5.92 -15.67 -9.51
N LYS A 19 -6.50 -15.11 -8.45
CA LYS A 19 -6.07 -13.80 -7.89
C LYS A 19 -4.62 -13.82 -7.44
N PHE A 20 -4.22 -14.90 -6.76
CA PHE A 20 -2.83 -15.06 -6.31
C PHE A 20 -1.85 -15.12 -7.51
N ARG A 21 -2.23 -15.82 -8.59
CA ARG A 21 -1.44 -15.85 -9.83
C ARG A 21 -1.34 -14.46 -10.45
N ILE A 22 -2.46 -13.72 -10.58
CA ILE A 22 -2.47 -12.34 -11.11
C ILE A 22 -1.54 -11.44 -10.30
N ASN A 23 -1.57 -11.53 -8.98
CA ASN A 23 -0.69 -10.73 -8.12
C ASN A 23 0.80 -11.07 -8.34
N ASN A 24 1.12 -12.33 -8.64
CA ASN A 24 2.49 -12.76 -8.89
C ASN A 24 2.97 -12.41 -10.30
N THR A 25 2.11 -12.47 -11.31
CA THR A 25 2.47 -12.17 -12.71
C THR A 25 2.30 -10.69 -13.06
N GLY A 26 1.38 -10.00 -12.40
CA GLY A 26 0.97 -8.64 -12.75
C GLY A 26 0.08 -8.56 -14.00
N GLU A 27 -0.48 -9.68 -14.48
CA GLU A 27 -1.23 -9.74 -15.73
C GLU A 27 -2.62 -10.35 -15.54
N TYR A 28 -3.62 -9.75 -16.18
CA TYR A 28 -4.96 -10.31 -16.30
C TYR A 28 -5.69 -9.71 -17.49
N THR A 29 -6.75 -10.35 -17.96
CA THR A 29 -7.64 -9.76 -18.96
C THR A 29 -8.88 -9.23 -18.28
N GLY A 30 -9.17 -7.92 -18.48
CA GLY A 30 -10.27 -7.25 -17.79
C GLY A 30 -10.46 -5.80 -18.23
N ILE A 31 -11.19 -5.02 -17.41
CA ILE A 31 -11.52 -3.63 -17.74
C ILE A 31 -10.40 -2.62 -17.46
N GLY A 32 -9.39 -2.95 -16.66
CA GLY A 32 -8.32 -2.00 -16.29
C GLY A 32 -8.81 -0.92 -15.31
N ALA A 33 -9.44 -1.34 -14.21
CA ALA A 33 -9.88 -0.44 -13.15
C ALA A 33 -9.78 -1.13 -11.78
N MET A 34 -9.63 -0.33 -10.73
CA MET A 34 -9.81 -0.76 -9.35
C MET A 34 -11.26 -0.55 -8.93
N ILE A 35 -11.89 -1.58 -8.40
CA ILE A 35 -13.26 -1.53 -7.89
C ILE A 35 -13.29 -1.64 -6.37
N GLY A 36 -14.32 -1.10 -5.75
CA GLY A 36 -14.64 -1.26 -4.33
C GLY A 36 -16.12 -1.59 -4.16
N ARG A 37 -16.46 -2.28 -3.07
CA ARG A 37 -17.86 -2.51 -2.68
C ARG A 37 -18.14 -1.71 -1.42
N LYS A 38 -19.24 -0.95 -1.42
CA LYS A 38 -19.74 -0.23 -0.25
C LYS A 38 -21.26 -0.19 -0.30
N ASP A 39 -21.91 -0.57 0.79
CA ASP A 39 -23.37 -0.53 0.94
C ASP A 39 -24.11 -1.25 -0.21
N GLY A 40 -23.57 -2.40 -0.65
CA GLY A 40 -24.11 -3.18 -1.77
C GLY A 40 -23.74 -2.68 -3.16
N ASN A 41 -23.21 -1.47 -3.28
CA ASN A 41 -22.83 -0.86 -4.56
C ASN A 41 -21.39 -1.22 -4.97
N ILE A 42 -21.14 -1.30 -6.27
CA ILE A 42 -19.80 -1.45 -6.85
C ILE A 42 -19.35 -0.12 -7.41
N ILE A 43 -18.30 0.44 -6.82
CA ILE A 43 -17.79 1.77 -7.17
C ILE A 43 -16.45 1.61 -7.89
N LEU A 44 -16.26 2.31 -9.01
CA LEU A 44 -14.96 2.43 -9.64
C LEU A 44 -14.09 3.38 -8.80
N ARG A 45 -13.00 2.86 -8.22
CA ARG A 45 -12.11 3.61 -7.35
C ARG A 45 -10.99 4.30 -8.11
N GLU A 46 -10.43 3.60 -9.10
CA GLU A 46 -9.35 4.09 -9.92
C GLU A 46 -9.51 3.53 -11.35
N ILE A 47 -9.28 4.35 -12.34
CA ILE A 47 -9.27 3.96 -13.75
C ILE A 47 -7.81 3.94 -14.21
N PHE A 48 -7.40 2.86 -14.84
CA PHE A 48 -6.06 2.75 -15.40
C PHE A 48 -6.05 3.38 -16.79
N LYS A 49 -5.13 4.30 -16.98
CA LYS A 49 -5.00 5.07 -18.22
C LYS A 49 -4.82 4.14 -19.43
N ASP A 50 -5.51 4.45 -20.53
CA ASP A 50 -5.44 3.75 -21.82
C ASP A 50 -5.96 2.31 -21.82
N TYR A 51 -6.49 1.78 -20.69
CA TYR A 51 -7.14 0.47 -20.65
C TYR A 51 -8.64 0.55 -21.01
N ALA A 52 -9.29 -0.59 -21.01
CA ALA A 52 -10.65 -0.75 -21.55
C ALA A 52 -11.69 0.16 -20.88
N ALA A 53 -11.65 0.29 -19.55
CA ALA A 53 -12.56 1.18 -18.83
C ALA A 53 -12.34 2.65 -19.18
N ASP A 54 -11.09 3.08 -19.32
CA ASP A 54 -10.76 4.47 -19.71
C ASP A 54 -11.22 4.76 -21.14
N LYS A 55 -10.93 3.85 -22.08
CA LYS A 55 -11.37 3.96 -23.49
C LYS A 55 -12.88 3.96 -23.65
N ALA A 56 -13.61 3.27 -22.77
CA ALA A 56 -15.06 3.30 -22.71
C ALA A 56 -15.62 4.55 -22.00
N GLY A 57 -14.75 5.47 -21.53
CA GLY A 57 -15.14 6.72 -20.90
C GLY A 57 -15.62 6.60 -19.47
N LEU A 58 -15.35 5.47 -18.80
CA LEU A 58 -15.64 5.31 -17.37
C LEU A 58 -14.73 6.18 -16.52
N LYS A 59 -15.21 6.60 -15.36
CA LYS A 59 -14.50 7.48 -14.43
C LYS A 59 -14.56 6.96 -12.99
N ALA A 60 -13.56 7.34 -12.19
CA ALA A 60 -13.61 7.09 -10.77
C ALA A 60 -14.85 7.76 -10.14
N GLY A 61 -15.59 7.00 -9.33
CA GLY A 61 -16.87 7.42 -8.77
C GLY A 61 -18.10 6.91 -9.52
N ASP A 62 -17.95 6.32 -10.71
CA ASP A 62 -19.06 5.61 -11.37
C ASP A 62 -19.47 4.41 -10.53
N ILE A 63 -20.76 4.19 -10.38
CA ILE A 63 -21.35 3.08 -9.63
C ILE A 63 -21.93 2.07 -10.62
N ILE A 64 -21.28 0.92 -10.76
CA ILE A 64 -21.78 -0.15 -11.65
C ILE A 64 -23.00 -0.78 -11.02
N THR A 65 -24.11 -0.82 -11.74
CA THR A 65 -25.39 -1.37 -11.30
C THR A 65 -25.71 -2.70 -11.96
N GLN A 66 -25.19 -2.95 -13.18
CA GLN A 66 -25.43 -4.16 -13.94
C GLN A 66 -24.23 -4.47 -14.84
N VAL A 67 -23.93 -5.75 -15.01
CA VAL A 67 -22.96 -6.28 -16.00
C VAL A 67 -23.68 -7.37 -16.79
N GLU A 68 -23.77 -7.21 -18.12
CA GLU A 68 -24.63 -8.03 -18.97
C GLU A 68 -26.06 -8.07 -18.39
N ASP A 69 -26.63 -9.25 -18.20
CA ASP A 69 -27.96 -9.43 -17.60
C ASP A 69 -27.95 -9.49 -16.07
N ILE A 70 -26.78 -9.37 -15.43
CA ILE A 70 -26.60 -9.55 -13.97
C ILE A 70 -26.70 -8.21 -13.26
N VAL A 71 -27.76 -8.02 -12.47
CA VAL A 71 -27.94 -6.88 -11.58
C VAL A 71 -27.09 -7.07 -10.32
N LEU A 72 -26.26 -6.07 -9.96
CA LEU A 72 -25.23 -6.21 -8.92
C LEU A 72 -25.69 -5.95 -7.50
N LYS A 73 -26.85 -5.33 -7.29
CA LYS A 73 -27.36 -4.93 -5.96
C LYS A 73 -27.37 -6.08 -4.96
N ASP A 74 -27.83 -7.26 -5.39
CA ASP A 74 -27.94 -8.45 -4.55
C ASP A 74 -26.93 -9.55 -4.92
N TYR A 75 -25.98 -9.24 -5.80
CA TYR A 75 -24.96 -10.18 -6.23
C TYR A 75 -23.93 -10.41 -5.12
N LYS A 76 -23.89 -11.65 -4.59
CA LYS A 76 -23.06 -12.01 -3.43
C LYS A 76 -21.65 -12.48 -3.77
N GLU A 77 -21.42 -12.89 -5.02
CA GLU A 77 -20.13 -13.36 -5.47
C GLU A 77 -19.17 -12.19 -5.78
N ASP A 78 -17.94 -12.53 -6.14
CA ASP A 78 -16.94 -11.54 -6.50
C ASP A 78 -17.23 -10.93 -7.88
N VAL A 79 -17.73 -9.69 -7.90
CA VAL A 79 -18.02 -8.94 -9.12
C VAL A 79 -16.79 -8.81 -10.03
N SER A 80 -15.57 -8.87 -9.49
CA SER A 80 -14.37 -8.80 -10.31
C SER A 80 -14.30 -9.88 -11.39
N ASN A 81 -15.00 -11.00 -11.21
CA ASN A 81 -15.07 -12.08 -12.19
C ASN A 81 -15.96 -11.74 -13.38
N LEU A 82 -16.99 -10.90 -13.18
CA LEU A 82 -17.85 -10.41 -14.27
C LEU A 82 -17.14 -9.38 -15.16
N LEU A 83 -16.13 -8.71 -14.61
CA LEU A 83 -15.33 -7.66 -15.28
C LEU A 83 -14.00 -8.20 -15.84
N LYS A 84 -13.85 -9.53 -15.89
CA LYS A 84 -12.72 -10.26 -16.47
C LYS A 84 -13.22 -11.26 -17.50
N GLY A 85 -12.35 -11.71 -18.38
CA GLY A 85 -12.74 -12.70 -19.39
C GLY A 85 -11.67 -12.91 -20.44
N GLY A 86 -12.07 -13.44 -21.59
CA GLY A 86 -11.17 -13.56 -22.75
C GLY A 86 -10.83 -12.19 -23.35
N LYS A 87 -9.68 -12.09 -24.00
CA LYS A 87 -9.27 -10.90 -24.76
C LYS A 87 -10.33 -10.58 -25.82
N ASP A 88 -10.59 -9.30 -26.01
CA ASP A 88 -11.56 -8.75 -26.97
C ASP A 88 -13.04 -9.16 -26.70
N LYS A 89 -13.31 -9.88 -25.60
CA LYS A 89 -14.69 -10.09 -25.16
C LYS A 89 -15.34 -8.74 -24.85
N LYS A 90 -16.48 -8.48 -25.46
CA LYS A 90 -17.30 -7.31 -25.17
C LYS A 90 -18.24 -7.63 -24.01
N ILE A 91 -18.37 -6.69 -23.10
CA ILE A 91 -19.36 -6.72 -22.01
C ILE A 91 -20.13 -5.41 -21.99
N ASP A 92 -21.44 -5.51 -21.78
CA ASP A 92 -22.31 -4.34 -21.60
C ASP A 92 -22.45 -4.05 -20.11
N ILE A 93 -22.30 -2.80 -19.72
CA ILE A 93 -22.47 -2.37 -18.33
C ILE A 93 -23.49 -1.23 -18.24
N LYS A 94 -24.28 -1.24 -17.15
CA LYS A 94 -25.03 -0.07 -16.71
C LYS A 94 -24.40 0.47 -15.44
N PHE A 95 -24.36 1.79 -15.34
CA PHE A 95 -23.77 2.46 -14.20
C PHE A 95 -24.44 3.79 -13.92
N LEU A 96 -24.34 4.24 -12.68
CA LEU A 96 -24.75 5.58 -12.27
C LEU A 96 -23.53 6.51 -12.24
N ARG A 97 -23.67 7.65 -12.94
CA ARG A 97 -22.71 8.76 -12.87
C ARG A 97 -23.42 9.99 -12.37
N GLN A 98 -23.04 10.48 -11.20
CA GLN A 98 -23.70 11.60 -10.53
C GLN A 98 -25.23 11.42 -10.46
N GLY A 99 -25.67 10.19 -10.10
CA GLY A 99 -27.10 9.85 -9.99
C GLY A 99 -27.84 9.65 -11.30
N LYS A 100 -27.18 9.74 -12.47
CA LYS A 100 -27.78 9.55 -13.79
C LYS A 100 -27.41 8.20 -14.35
N ASP A 101 -28.40 7.45 -14.84
CA ASP A 101 -28.19 6.18 -15.53
C ASP A 101 -27.41 6.39 -16.83
N GLN A 102 -26.40 5.55 -17.03
CA GLN A 102 -25.59 5.47 -18.24
C GLN A 102 -25.27 4.02 -18.60
N THR A 103 -24.89 3.82 -19.85
CA THR A 103 -24.48 2.52 -20.38
C THR A 103 -23.15 2.66 -21.11
N ALA A 104 -22.35 1.59 -21.07
CA ALA A 104 -21.13 1.51 -21.89
C ALA A 104 -20.90 0.04 -22.30
N GLN A 105 -20.40 -0.15 -23.52
CA GLN A 105 -19.84 -1.41 -23.96
C GLN A 105 -18.32 -1.38 -23.78
N ILE A 106 -17.76 -2.37 -23.11
CA ILE A 106 -16.34 -2.46 -22.82
C ILE A 106 -15.76 -3.68 -23.53
N SER A 107 -14.73 -3.48 -24.33
CA SER A 107 -13.94 -4.60 -24.91
C SER A 107 -12.79 -4.92 -23.94
N LEU A 108 -12.80 -6.11 -23.34
CA LEU A 108 -11.81 -6.53 -22.37
C LEU A 108 -10.42 -6.66 -23.03
N ASN A 109 -9.41 -6.12 -22.37
CA ASN A 109 -8.03 -6.19 -22.85
C ASN A 109 -7.08 -6.77 -21.79
N GLU A 110 -5.90 -7.18 -22.22
CA GLU A 110 -4.82 -7.51 -21.32
C GLU A 110 -4.44 -6.27 -20.51
N VAL A 111 -4.44 -6.41 -19.20
CA VAL A 111 -4.04 -5.38 -18.23
C VAL A 111 -2.71 -5.82 -17.65
N ASP A 112 -1.70 -4.97 -17.79
CA ASP A 112 -0.36 -5.15 -17.26
C ASP A 112 -0.17 -4.23 -16.04
N ILE A 113 -0.21 -4.82 -14.85
CA ILE A 113 0.04 -4.11 -13.59
C ILE A 113 1.54 -4.01 -13.40
N LYS A 114 2.09 -2.83 -13.64
CA LYS A 114 3.52 -2.57 -13.49
C LYS A 114 4.00 -2.75 -12.06
N ALA A 115 5.12 -3.45 -11.89
CA ALA A 115 5.83 -3.50 -10.61
C ALA A 115 6.49 -2.14 -10.32
N VAL A 116 7.00 -1.47 -11.37
CA VAL A 116 7.53 -0.11 -11.36
C VAL A 116 6.57 0.80 -12.13
N PRO A 117 5.47 1.28 -11.50
CA PRO A 117 4.48 2.10 -12.19
C PRO A 117 4.98 3.51 -12.51
N TYR A 118 6.06 3.96 -11.88
CA TYR A 118 6.56 5.31 -12.06
C TYR A 118 8.05 5.41 -11.77
N PHE A 119 8.76 6.17 -12.60
CA PHE A 119 10.11 6.63 -12.35
C PHE A 119 10.34 7.99 -13.01
N GLN A 120 11.23 8.79 -12.46
CA GLN A 120 11.52 10.15 -12.93
C GLN A 120 12.93 10.60 -12.53
N LEU A 121 13.57 11.36 -13.40
CA LEU A 121 14.76 12.15 -13.04
C LEU A 121 14.32 13.39 -12.25
N ILE A 122 14.80 13.56 -11.02
CA ILE A 122 14.56 14.73 -10.18
C ILE A 122 15.76 15.65 -10.28
N GLY A 123 15.51 16.92 -10.61
CA GLY A 123 16.57 17.89 -10.81
C GLY A 123 17.49 17.48 -11.97
N LYS A 124 18.80 17.38 -11.70
CA LYS A 124 19.80 17.09 -12.74
C LYS A 124 20.34 15.66 -12.69
N ASP A 125 20.27 14.98 -11.52
CA ASP A 125 21.08 13.80 -11.27
C ASP A 125 20.51 12.77 -10.30
N VAL A 126 19.30 12.96 -9.78
CA VAL A 126 18.66 12.01 -8.85
C VAL A 126 17.56 11.24 -9.57
N GLY A 127 17.76 9.93 -9.76
CA GLY A 127 16.72 9.05 -10.25
C GLY A 127 15.79 8.62 -9.11
N TYR A 128 14.48 8.73 -9.31
CA TYR A 128 13.45 8.28 -8.39
C TYR A 128 12.66 7.13 -9.02
N ILE A 129 12.51 6.03 -8.30
CA ILE A 129 11.83 4.82 -8.77
C ILE A 129 10.82 4.37 -7.73
N VAL A 130 9.55 4.22 -8.12
CA VAL A 130 8.49 3.65 -7.29
C VAL A 130 8.38 2.16 -7.57
N LEU A 131 8.66 1.32 -6.58
CA LEU A 131 8.48 -0.12 -6.66
C LEU A 131 7.27 -0.51 -5.79
N GLN A 132 6.13 -0.86 -6.43
CA GLN A 132 4.86 -1.09 -5.74
C GLN A 132 4.59 -2.54 -5.36
N THR A 133 5.20 -3.50 -6.04
CA THR A 133 4.99 -4.94 -5.79
C THR A 133 6.20 -5.74 -6.26
N PHE A 134 6.33 -6.98 -5.79
CA PHE A 134 7.33 -7.92 -6.25
C PHE A 134 6.67 -9.05 -7.06
N SER A 135 6.39 -8.76 -8.33
CA SER A 135 5.92 -9.71 -9.35
C SER A 135 7.09 -10.27 -10.17
N THR A 136 6.83 -11.23 -11.05
CA THR A 136 7.85 -11.82 -11.93
C THR A 136 8.55 -10.84 -12.88
N LYS A 137 8.02 -9.60 -13.02
CA LYS A 137 8.57 -8.54 -13.89
C LYS A 137 9.44 -7.54 -13.13
N THR A 138 9.46 -7.61 -11.81
CA THR A 138 10.02 -6.56 -10.95
C THR A 138 11.46 -6.22 -11.26
N THR A 139 12.32 -7.23 -11.33
CA THR A 139 13.75 -7.03 -11.62
C THR A 139 13.97 -6.42 -13.02
N GLN A 140 13.24 -6.91 -14.01
CA GLN A 140 13.34 -6.41 -15.38
C GLN A 140 12.92 -4.94 -15.48
N GLU A 141 11.76 -4.59 -14.90
CA GLU A 141 11.24 -3.21 -14.92
C GLU A 141 12.13 -2.27 -14.13
N THR A 142 12.62 -2.68 -12.94
CA THR A 142 13.54 -1.86 -12.14
C THR A 142 14.86 -1.63 -12.86
N LYS A 143 15.44 -2.66 -13.47
CA LYS A 143 16.66 -2.55 -14.27
C LYS A 143 16.47 -1.59 -15.46
N ALA A 144 15.36 -1.71 -16.17
CA ALA A 144 15.03 -0.81 -17.28
C ALA A 144 14.90 0.64 -16.83
N ALA A 145 14.20 0.89 -15.72
CA ALA A 145 14.06 2.23 -15.13
C ALA A 145 15.41 2.83 -14.71
N ILE A 146 16.30 2.03 -14.10
CA ILE A 146 17.65 2.50 -13.71
C ILE A 146 18.46 2.87 -14.96
N LEU A 147 18.44 2.04 -16.00
CA LEU A 147 19.20 2.30 -17.22
C LEU A 147 18.70 3.56 -17.95
N ASP A 148 17.39 3.72 -18.03
CA ASP A 148 16.79 4.93 -18.63
C ASP A 148 17.15 6.19 -17.82
N LEU A 149 17.00 6.16 -16.50
CA LEU A 149 17.41 7.28 -15.63
C LEU A 149 18.90 7.61 -15.75
N LYS A 150 19.78 6.60 -15.83
CA LYS A 150 21.22 6.82 -16.08
C LYS A 150 21.47 7.46 -17.44
N ALA A 151 20.74 7.06 -18.49
CA ALA A 151 20.82 7.69 -19.80
C ALA A 151 20.35 9.16 -19.77
N GLN A 152 19.41 9.51 -18.88
CA GLN A 152 18.98 10.89 -18.65
C GLN A 152 19.96 11.69 -17.76
N GLY A 153 20.98 11.06 -17.18
CA GLY A 153 21.99 11.72 -16.36
C GLY A 153 21.90 11.44 -14.86
N ALA A 154 21.09 10.48 -14.42
CA ALA A 154 21.04 10.11 -13.01
C ALA A 154 22.36 9.50 -12.54
N THR A 155 22.92 10.07 -11.47
CA THR A 155 24.11 9.59 -10.77
C THR A 155 23.85 9.15 -9.35
N LYS A 156 22.60 9.23 -8.89
CA LYS A 156 22.10 8.88 -7.56
C LYS A 156 20.70 8.29 -7.70
N LEU A 157 20.29 7.40 -6.80
CA LEU A 157 19.00 6.74 -6.87
C LEU A 157 18.23 6.79 -5.55
N ILE A 158 16.91 6.96 -5.67
CA ILE A 158 15.92 6.74 -4.61
C ILE A 158 15.06 5.56 -5.05
N LEU A 159 15.05 4.48 -4.27
CA LEU A 159 14.13 3.35 -4.45
C LEU A 159 13.00 3.48 -3.41
N ASP A 160 11.80 3.79 -3.87
CA ASP A 160 10.64 3.97 -3.00
C ASP A 160 9.86 2.66 -2.84
N LEU A 161 9.95 2.09 -1.64
CA LEU A 161 9.24 0.88 -1.21
C LEU A 161 8.07 1.19 -0.27
N ARG A 162 7.69 2.46 -0.11
CA ARG A 162 6.57 2.83 0.77
C ARG A 162 5.28 2.19 0.27
N SER A 163 4.53 1.64 1.22
CA SER A 163 3.26 0.95 0.98
C SER A 163 3.34 -0.26 0.02
N ASN A 164 4.53 -0.79 -0.22
CA ASN A 164 4.74 -2.02 -0.96
C ASN A 164 4.60 -3.24 -0.01
N PRO A 165 3.56 -4.08 -0.15
CA PRO A 165 3.30 -5.20 0.76
C PRO A 165 4.25 -6.39 0.55
N GLY A 166 5.15 -6.31 -0.42
CA GLY A 166 6.07 -7.38 -0.80
C GLY A 166 5.61 -8.14 -2.04
N GLY A 167 5.89 -9.43 -2.07
CA GLY A 167 5.61 -10.36 -3.17
C GLY A 167 6.65 -11.47 -3.23
N LEU A 168 7.19 -11.74 -4.42
CA LEU A 168 8.13 -12.84 -4.64
C LEU A 168 9.49 -12.58 -3.98
N LEU A 169 9.90 -13.50 -3.10
CA LEU A 169 11.19 -13.44 -2.39
C LEU A 169 12.37 -13.43 -3.39
N THR A 170 12.29 -14.23 -4.45
CA THR A 170 13.33 -14.30 -5.47
C THR A 170 13.56 -12.96 -6.16
N GLU A 171 12.50 -12.21 -6.40
CA GLU A 171 12.61 -10.87 -6.97
C GLU A 171 13.26 -9.88 -6.00
N ALA A 172 13.00 -9.98 -4.70
CA ALA A 172 13.70 -9.16 -3.70
C ALA A 172 15.21 -9.43 -3.72
N VAL A 173 15.63 -10.69 -3.81
CA VAL A 173 17.04 -11.08 -3.95
C VAL A 173 17.64 -10.52 -5.24
N ASN A 174 16.92 -10.60 -6.36
CA ASN A 174 17.36 -10.08 -7.65
C ASN A 174 17.48 -8.55 -7.66
N ILE A 175 16.57 -7.82 -6.97
CA ILE A 175 16.70 -6.36 -6.80
C ILE A 175 17.95 -6.01 -6.00
N CYS A 176 18.23 -6.72 -4.90
CA CYS A 176 19.51 -6.53 -4.19
C CYS A 176 20.70 -6.79 -5.10
N ASN A 177 20.63 -7.82 -5.95
CA ASN A 177 21.72 -8.17 -6.87
C ASN A 177 22.04 -7.07 -7.90
N LEU A 178 21.15 -6.13 -8.15
CA LEU A 178 21.46 -4.98 -8.99
C LEU A 178 22.55 -4.09 -8.39
N PHE A 179 22.72 -4.14 -7.06
CA PHE A 179 23.55 -3.20 -6.28
C PHE A 179 24.66 -3.85 -5.45
N VAL A 180 24.71 -5.17 -5.37
CA VAL A 180 25.74 -5.89 -4.58
C VAL A 180 26.42 -6.97 -5.42
N PRO A 181 27.66 -7.36 -5.05
CA PRO A 181 28.42 -8.38 -5.79
C PRO A 181 27.69 -9.72 -5.85
N LYS A 182 28.11 -10.56 -6.79
CA LYS A 182 27.69 -11.95 -6.90
C LYS A 182 28.11 -12.75 -5.66
N ASN A 183 27.29 -13.74 -5.27
CA ASN A 183 27.47 -14.63 -4.13
C ASN A 183 27.26 -13.99 -2.73
N GLU A 184 26.79 -12.74 -2.62
CA GLU A 184 26.38 -12.15 -1.35
C GLU A 184 25.11 -12.82 -0.84
N VAL A 185 25.06 -13.13 0.46
CA VAL A 185 23.86 -13.64 1.13
C VAL A 185 22.91 -12.47 1.35
N ILE A 186 21.67 -12.58 0.85
CA ILE A 186 20.63 -11.56 1.04
C ILE A 186 19.63 -12.00 2.11
N VAL A 187 19.26 -13.26 2.13
CA VAL A 187 18.30 -13.77 3.08
C VAL A 187 18.50 -15.25 3.33
N THR A 188 18.34 -15.67 4.59
CA THR A 188 18.34 -17.08 5.00
C THR A 188 16.96 -17.41 5.56
N THR A 189 16.41 -18.57 5.21
CA THR A 189 15.17 -19.07 5.80
C THR A 189 15.46 -20.23 6.75
N LYS A 190 14.83 -20.21 7.94
CA LYS A 190 14.92 -21.28 8.93
C LYS A 190 13.52 -21.78 9.30
N SER A 191 13.36 -23.10 9.33
CA SER A 191 12.15 -23.83 9.64
C SER A 191 12.38 -24.87 10.73
N LYS A 192 11.32 -25.32 11.39
CA LYS A 192 11.36 -26.53 12.23
C LYS A 192 11.67 -27.78 11.41
N ILE A 193 11.37 -27.77 10.12
CA ILE A 193 11.62 -28.85 9.18
C ILE A 193 12.84 -28.46 8.34
N GLU A 194 13.99 -29.07 8.57
CA GLU A 194 15.29 -28.69 7.99
C GLU A 194 15.28 -28.58 6.46
N ARG A 195 14.54 -29.45 5.76
CA ARG A 195 14.41 -29.40 4.27
C ARG A 195 13.83 -28.07 3.74
N HIS A 196 13.24 -27.25 4.60
CA HIS A 196 12.74 -25.90 4.24
C HIS A 196 13.73 -24.78 4.57
N ASN A 197 14.90 -25.11 5.11
CA ASN A 197 15.98 -24.16 5.29
C ASN A 197 16.62 -23.85 3.94
N SER A 198 16.86 -22.57 3.67
CA SER A 198 17.49 -22.15 2.42
C SER A 198 18.28 -20.87 2.64
N THR A 199 19.38 -20.74 1.89
CA THR A 199 20.17 -19.51 1.82
C THR A 199 20.08 -18.96 0.40
N TYR A 200 19.58 -17.74 0.28
CA TYR A 200 19.43 -17.05 -1.00
C TYR A 200 20.57 -16.07 -1.17
N LYS A 201 21.32 -16.26 -2.24
CA LYS A 201 22.47 -15.45 -2.61
C LYS A 201 22.23 -14.79 -3.96
N THR A 202 22.90 -13.66 -4.18
CA THR A 202 22.99 -13.03 -5.48
C THR A 202 23.68 -13.96 -6.50
N ARG A 203 23.18 -13.97 -7.74
CA ARG A 203 23.62 -14.94 -8.76
C ARG A 203 24.22 -14.31 -10.02
N PHE A 204 23.90 -13.04 -10.26
CA PHE A 204 24.24 -12.32 -11.47
C PHE A 204 25.29 -11.25 -11.19
N ASP A 205 25.94 -10.76 -12.22
CA ASP A 205 26.77 -9.59 -12.12
C ASP A 205 25.92 -8.36 -11.77
N PRO A 206 26.36 -7.49 -10.87
CA PRO A 206 25.61 -6.32 -10.47
C PRO A 206 25.44 -5.32 -11.61
N LEU A 207 24.38 -4.53 -11.55
CA LEU A 207 24.17 -3.44 -12.50
C LEU A 207 25.05 -2.23 -12.14
N ASP A 208 25.14 -1.90 -10.85
CA ASP A 208 25.93 -0.76 -10.36
C ASP A 208 26.27 -0.94 -8.87
N LEU A 209 27.55 -1.08 -8.57
CA LEU A 209 28.06 -1.22 -7.20
C LEU A 209 28.24 0.11 -6.49
N GLU A 210 28.40 1.20 -7.23
CA GLU A 210 28.90 2.48 -6.72
C GLU A 210 27.82 3.57 -6.59
N ILE A 211 26.72 3.47 -7.37
CA ILE A 211 25.71 4.51 -7.38
C ILE A 211 25.15 4.77 -5.96
N PRO A 212 25.20 6.01 -5.45
CA PRO A 212 24.60 6.36 -4.17
C PRO A 212 23.11 6.03 -4.17
N LEU A 213 22.67 5.27 -3.15
CA LEU A 213 21.33 4.70 -3.07
C LEU A 213 20.68 5.01 -1.73
N THR A 214 19.47 5.55 -1.77
CA THR A 214 18.56 5.61 -0.63
C THR A 214 17.33 4.75 -0.87
N ILE A 215 16.79 4.15 0.20
CA ILE A 215 15.59 3.34 0.17
C ILE A 215 14.56 3.98 1.08
N LEU A 216 13.39 4.32 0.53
CA LEU A 216 12.25 4.82 1.29
C LEU A 216 11.37 3.68 1.76
N ILE A 217 11.06 3.65 3.07
CA ILE A 217 10.15 2.70 3.69
C ILE A 217 9.13 3.39 4.58
N ASN A 218 8.00 2.74 4.81
CA ASN A 218 7.02 3.12 5.84
C ASN A 218 6.43 1.87 6.52
N GLU A 219 5.50 2.06 7.44
CA GLU A 219 4.85 1.00 8.22
C GLU A 219 4.06 -0.02 7.37
N ARG A 220 3.88 0.25 6.07
CA ARG A 220 3.23 -0.66 5.12
C ARG A 220 4.23 -1.36 4.19
N SER A 221 5.51 -1.02 4.27
CA SER A 221 6.59 -1.74 3.60
C SER A 221 6.76 -3.10 4.28
N ALA A 222 6.45 -4.20 3.59
CA ALA A 222 6.39 -5.51 4.22
C ALA A 222 7.07 -6.62 3.39
N SER A 223 7.50 -7.70 4.08
CA SER A 223 7.98 -8.95 3.43
C SER A 223 9.14 -8.72 2.46
N ALA A 224 8.96 -8.93 1.14
CA ALA A 224 9.99 -8.73 0.12
C ALA A 224 10.59 -7.31 0.14
N SER A 225 9.79 -6.28 0.45
CA SER A 225 10.29 -4.91 0.65
C SER A 225 11.27 -4.84 1.83
N GLU A 226 10.99 -5.58 2.89
CA GLU A 226 11.85 -5.63 4.07
C GLU A 226 13.12 -6.46 3.81
N ILE A 227 13.06 -7.46 2.92
CA ILE A 227 14.25 -8.19 2.46
C ILE A 227 15.18 -7.25 1.69
N VAL A 228 14.64 -6.41 0.79
CA VAL A 228 15.45 -5.43 0.04
C VAL A 228 16.03 -4.38 0.99
N ALA A 229 15.18 -3.72 1.79
CA ALA A 229 15.64 -2.67 2.70
C ALA A 229 16.64 -3.20 3.73
N GLY A 230 16.31 -4.30 4.42
CA GLY A 230 17.18 -4.90 5.43
C GLY A 230 18.44 -5.55 4.85
N GLY A 231 18.33 -6.17 3.67
CA GLY A 231 19.48 -6.77 2.99
C GLY A 231 20.51 -5.73 2.59
N LEU A 232 20.08 -4.63 1.95
CA LEU A 232 20.99 -3.55 1.54
C LEU A 232 21.46 -2.69 2.72
N GLN A 233 20.66 -2.57 3.80
CA GLN A 233 21.08 -1.95 5.06
C GLN A 233 22.18 -2.76 5.75
N ASP A 234 21.99 -4.07 5.90
CA ASP A 234 22.93 -4.94 6.59
C ASP A 234 24.26 -5.11 5.83
N LEU A 235 24.23 -4.95 4.51
CA LEU A 235 25.42 -4.94 3.66
C LEU A 235 26.04 -3.54 3.52
N ASP A 236 25.53 -2.55 4.25
CA ASP A 236 26.00 -1.14 4.20
C ASP A 236 26.02 -0.55 2.78
N ARG A 237 25.06 -0.99 1.92
CA ARG A 237 25.00 -0.59 0.52
C ARG A 237 24.05 0.58 0.26
N ALA A 238 23.03 0.77 1.09
CA ALA A 238 22.06 1.83 0.93
C ALA A 238 21.70 2.45 2.29
N VAL A 239 21.36 3.75 2.27
CA VAL A 239 20.78 4.44 3.43
C VAL A 239 19.27 4.24 3.41
N VAL A 240 18.73 3.63 4.46
CA VAL A 240 17.29 3.43 4.62
C VAL A 240 16.68 4.63 5.33
N ILE A 241 15.64 5.23 4.74
CA ILE A 241 15.02 6.48 5.20
C ILE A 241 13.50 6.28 5.33
N GLY A 242 12.88 6.94 6.31
CA GLY A 242 11.43 6.92 6.49
C GLY A 242 10.99 6.45 7.86
N ASN A 243 9.96 5.61 7.90
CA ASN A 243 9.42 5.04 9.13
C ASN A 243 9.71 3.55 9.22
N LYS A 244 9.68 3.02 10.44
CA LYS A 244 9.85 1.59 10.71
C LYS A 244 8.88 0.76 9.87
N SER A 245 9.38 -0.30 9.25
CA SER A 245 8.58 -1.18 8.38
C SER A 245 7.59 -2.06 9.16
N PHE A 246 6.81 -2.85 8.44
CA PHE A 246 5.71 -3.65 8.99
C PHE A 246 6.15 -4.75 9.97
N GLY A 247 7.26 -5.43 9.69
CA GLY A 247 7.75 -6.54 10.51
C GLY A 247 7.16 -7.91 10.15
N LYS A 248 7.06 -8.23 8.85
CA LYS A 248 6.65 -9.55 8.37
C LYS A 248 7.87 -10.39 8.00
N GLY A 249 8.34 -11.19 8.94
CA GLY A 249 9.49 -12.09 8.80
C GLY A 249 9.12 -13.57 8.53
N LEU A 250 7.90 -13.84 8.03
CA LEU A 250 7.38 -15.18 7.77
C LEU A 250 7.35 -15.47 6.26
N VAL A 251 7.73 -16.69 5.89
CA VAL A 251 7.68 -17.20 4.52
C VAL A 251 6.51 -18.15 4.36
N GLN A 252 5.65 -17.88 3.38
CA GLN A 252 4.55 -18.75 3.01
C GLN A 252 4.87 -19.51 1.73
N ARG A 253 4.35 -20.73 1.65
CA ARG A 253 4.40 -21.57 0.45
C ARG A 253 2.97 -22.02 0.09
N PRO A 254 2.54 -21.84 -1.17
CA PRO A 254 1.33 -22.48 -1.65
C PRO A 254 1.57 -23.99 -1.84
N VAL A 255 0.60 -24.78 -1.47
CA VAL A 255 0.55 -26.23 -1.66
C VAL A 255 -0.75 -26.55 -2.38
N ASP A 256 -0.64 -27.24 -3.51
CA ASP A 256 -1.79 -27.64 -4.29
C ASP A 256 -2.64 -28.67 -3.55
N LEU A 257 -3.94 -28.52 -3.64
CA LEU A 257 -4.96 -29.43 -3.15
C LEU A 257 -5.84 -29.90 -4.32
N PRO A 258 -6.67 -30.95 -4.12
CA PRO A 258 -7.63 -31.38 -5.13
C PRO A 258 -8.53 -30.22 -5.60
N TYR A 259 -9.13 -30.39 -6.79
CA TYR A 259 -10.09 -29.47 -7.40
C TYR A 259 -9.58 -28.05 -7.64
N GLY A 260 -8.29 -27.89 -8.00
CA GLY A 260 -7.72 -26.59 -8.34
C GLY A 260 -7.61 -25.59 -7.16
N THR A 261 -7.77 -26.07 -5.94
CA THR A 261 -7.62 -25.27 -4.71
C THR A 261 -6.20 -25.33 -4.19
N GLN A 262 -5.84 -24.44 -3.27
CA GLN A 262 -4.53 -24.39 -2.61
C GLN A 262 -4.68 -24.07 -1.12
N VAL A 263 -3.67 -24.45 -0.35
CA VAL A 263 -3.44 -23.90 0.98
C VAL A 263 -2.10 -23.18 0.98
N LYS A 264 -2.10 -21.91 1.33
CA LYS A 264 -0.89 -21.14 1.54
C LYS A 264 -0.49 -21.27 3.01
N ILE A 265 0.64 -21.92 3.28
CA ILE A 265 1.10 -22.27 4.63
C ILE A 265 2.38 -21.53 4.98
N THR A 266 2.47 -21.01 6.20
CA THR A 266 3.72 -20.50 6.76
C THR A 266 4.66 -21.67 7.07
N ILE A 267 5.84 -21.68 6.46
CA ILE A 267 6.82 -22.78 6.56
C ILE A 267 8.13 -22.40 7.23
N SER A 268 8.51 -21.11 7.22
CA SER A 268 9.81 -20.65 7.70
C SER A 268 9.74 -19.22 8.22
N ARG A 269 10.75 -18.84 9.01
CA ARG A 269 11.12 -17.43 9.26
C ARG A 269 12.31 -17.07 8.39
N TYR A 270 12.40 -15.80 7.97
CA TYR A 270 13.59 -15.35 7.27
C TYR A 270 14.44 -14.40 8.11
N TYR A 271 15.72 -14.39 7.78
CA TYR A 271 16.79 -13.68 8.48
C TYR A 271 17.57 -12.87 7.44
N THR A 272 17.85 -11.62 7.75
CA THR A 272 18.65 -10.73 6.91
C THR A 272 20.14 -11.10 6.95
N PRO A 273 21.04 -10.48 6.18
CA PRO A 273 22.48 -10.81 6.19
C PRO A 273 23.14 -10.73 7.56
N SER A 274 22.73 -9.80 8.43
CA SER A 274 23.23 -9.72 9.80
C SER A 274 22.78 -10.87 10.70
N GLY A 275 21.81 -11.68 10.26
CA GLY A 275 21.24 -12.79 11.04
C GLY A 275 20.02 -12.41 11.87
N ARG A 276 19.55 -11.15 11.83
CA ARG A 276 18.35 -10.71 12.57
C ARG A 276 17.06 -11.18 11.91
N CYS A 277 16.07 -11.55 12.74
CA CYS A 277 14.71 -11.86 12.33
C CYS A 277 13.82 -10.64 12.58
N ILE A 278 13.22 -10.10 11.53
CA ILE A 278 12.43 -8.85 11.63
C ILE A 278 10.97 -9.08 12.03
N GLN A 279 10.57 -10.31 12.32
CA GLN A 279 9.17 -10.63 12.68
C GLN A 279 8.73 -9.89 13.94
N ALA A 280 7.71 -9.03 13.78
CA ALA A 280 7.22 -8.16 14.86
C ALA A 280 6.23 -8.85 15.82
N LEU A 281 5.47 -9.83 15.33
CA LEU A 281 4.40 -10.48 16.11
C LEU A 281 4.70 -11.98 16.29
N ASP A 282 4.56 -12.46 17.51
CA ASP A 282 4.60 -13.89 17.82
C ASP A 282 3.17 -14.46 17.81
N TYR A 283 2.81 -15.15 16.74
CA TYR A 283 1.48 -15.75 16.59
C TYR A 283 1.29 -17.01 17.44
N THR A 284 2.33 -17.53 18.06
CA THR A 284 2.23 -18.65 19.01
C THR A 284 1.80 -18.18 20.39
N LYS A 285 1.97 -16.89 20.69
CA LYS A 285 1.56 -16.25 21.93
C LYS A 285 0.41 -15.30 21.66
N LYS A 286 -0.74 -15.53 22.29
CA LYS A 286 -1.92 -14.69 22.19
C LYS A 286 -2.23 -14.05 23.53
N ASP A 287 -2.73 -12.81 23.51
CA ASP A 287 -3.28 -12.16 24.70
C ASP A 287 -4.68 -12.69 25.05
N ALA A 288 -5.26 -12.22 26.14
CA ALA A 288 -6.62 -12.59 26.59
C ALA A 288 -7.72 -12.31 25.54
N SER A 289 -7.47 -11.39 24.59
CA SER A 289 -8.38 -11.08 23.46
C SER A 289 -8.13 -11.91 22.21
N GLY A 290 -7.18 -12.87 22.25
CA GLY A 290 -6.80 -13.74 21.13
C GLY A 290 -5.89 -13.06 20.09
N LYS A 291 -5.35 -11.86 20.36
CA LYS A 291 -4.40 -11.16 19.48
C LYS A 291 -2.99 -11.64 19.72
N ALA A 292 -2.22 -11.77 18.62
CA ALA A 292 -0.80 -12.09 18.69
C ALA A 292 -0.01 -11.03 19.48
N GLN A 293 0.90 -11.48 20.32
CA GLN A 293 1.73 -10.60 21.11
C GLN A 293 2.92 -10.09 20.31
N LYS A 294 3.44 -8.92 20.68
CA LYS A 294 4.68 -8.41 20.11
C LYS A 294 5.84 -9.32 20.51
N THR A 295 6.81 -9.48 19.61
CA THR A 295 8.06 -10.17 19.93
C THR A 295 8.79 -9.40 21.04
N GLU A 296 9.04 -10.06 22.17
CA GLU A 296 9.61 -9.43 23.37
C GLU A 296 11.10 -9.14 23.23
N SER A 297 11.82 -9.93 22.42
CA SER A 297 13.27 -9.79 22.26
C SER A 297 13.60 -8.70 21.23
N ARG A 298 14.42 -7.74 21.65
CA ARG A 298 15.11 -6.80 20.78
C ARG A 298 16.60 -7.05 20.93
N GLN A 299 17.10 -8.01 20.16
CA GLN A 299 18.53 -8.33 20.16
C GLN A 299 19.27 -7.41 19.19
N GLU A 300 20.52 -7.09 19.57
CA GLU A 300 21.44 -6.31 18.77
C GLU A 300 22.19 -7.22 17.80
N PHE A 301 22.29 -6.80 16.55
CA PHE A 301 23.09 -7.40 15.49
C PHE A 301 23.98 -6.34 14.87
N LEU A 302 24.95 -6.76 14.09
CA LEU A 302 25.88 -5.87 13.42
C LEU A 302 25.75 -6.01 11.90
N THR A 303 25.75 -4.88 11.21
CA THR A 303 25.89 -4.84 9.74
C THR A 303 27.28 -5.26 9.32
N LYS A 304 27.55 -5.38 8.03
CA LYS A 304 28.87 -5.74 7.50
C LYS A 304 29.98 -4.77 7.94
N ALA A 305 29.68 -3.46 8.07
CA ALA A 305 30.60 -2.43 8.59
C ALA A 305 30.59 -2.32 10.13
N GLY A 306 29.78 -3.11 10.84
CA GLY A 306 29.72 -3.10 12.30
C GLY A 306 28.76 -2.08 12.91
N ARG A 307 27.81 -1.51 12.14
CA ARG A 307 26.74 -0.67 12.66
C ARG A 307 25.71 -1.53 13.41
N LYS A 308 25.11 -0.96 14.45
CA LYS A 308 24.08 -1.65 15.24
C LYS A 308 22.75 -1.66 14.52
N VAL A 309 22.14 -2.82 14.41
CA VAL A 309 20.78 -3.05 13.92
C VAL A 309 20.05 -4.01 14.86
N PHE A 310 18.72 -4.04 14.82
CA PHE A 310 17.92 -4.76 15.80
C PHE A 310 16.92 -5.69 15.13
N ASP A 311 16.53 -6.74 15.83
CA ASP A 311 15.46 -7.67 15.45
C ASP A 311 14.09 -7.28 16.08
N GLY A 312 13.09 -8.15 15.90
CA GLY A 312 11.83 -8.12 16.66
C GLY A 312 10.88 -6.99 16.33
N GLY A 313 10.95 -6.38 15.14
CA GLY A 313 10.00 -5.32 14.91
C GLY A 313 10.03 -4.63 13.56
N GLY A 314 10.40 -5.30 12.49
CA GLY A 314 10.59 -4.70 11.16
C GLY A 314 11.96 -4.06 10.99
N ILE A 315 12.17 -3.40 9.87
CA ILE A 315 13.39 -2.65 9.55
C ILE A 315 13.27 -1.24 10.11
N GLU A 316 14.17 -0.88 11.00
CA GLU A 316 14.32 0.49 11.49
C GLU A 316 15.15 1.28 10.46
N PRO A 317 14.68 2.47 10.02
CA PRO A 317 15.43 3.29 9.07
C PRO A 317 16.72 3.83 9.72
N ASP A 318 17.76 4.03 8.93
CA ASP A 318 18.99 4.71 9.36
C ASP A 318 18.72 6.19 9.67
N ILE A 319 17.79 6.79 8.92
CA ILE A 319 17.32 8.16 9.13
C ILE A 319 15.79 8.11 9.23
N ALA A 320 15.29 8.24 10.46
CA ALA A 320 13.87 8.34 10.71
C ALA A 320 13.31 9.70 10.26
N ILE A 321 12.10 9.67 9.73
CA ILE A 321 11.33 10.87 9.41
C ILE A 321 10.10 10.88 10.30
N ASP A 322 9.94 11.94 11.08
CA ASP A 322 8.70 12.19 11.80
C ASP A 322 7.64 12.65 10.80
N GLU A 323 7.02 11.69 10.13
CA GLU A 323 5.83 11.95 9.34
C GLU A 323 4.69 12.32 10.28
N ALA A 324 4.06 13.46 10.03
CA ALA A 324 2.83 13.82 10.73
C ALA A 324 1.80 12.72 10.46
N LYS A 325 1.53 11.89 11.47
CA LYS A 325 0.51 10.82 11.36
C LYS A 325 -0.80 11.44 10.93
N MET A 326 -1.42 10.83 9.93
CA MET A 326 -2.76 11.22 9.51
C MET A 326 -3.67 11.34 10.74
N SER A 327 -4.34 12.49 10.87
CA SER A 327 -5.22 12.77 12.01
C SER A 327 -6.35 11.74 12.10
N ALA A 328 -6.88 11.54 13.31
CA ALA A 328 -8.00 10.61 13.51
C ALA A 328 -9.21 11.00 12.64
N LEU A 329 -9.45 12.30 12.49
CA LEU A 329 -10.52 12.83 11.63
C LEU A 329 -10.25 12.51 10.16
N ALA A 330 -9.05 12.75 9.63
CA ALA A 330 -8.71 12.45 8.23
C ALA A 330 -8.82 10.95 7.93
N LYS A 331 -8.42 10.08 8.88
CA LYS A 331 -8.64 8.63 8.77
C LYS A 331 -10.12 8.28 8.69
N ALA A 332 -10.97 8.89 9.53
CA ALA A 332 -12.41 8.67 9.51
C ALA A 332 -13.05 9.15 8.20
N LEU A 333 -12.67 10.33 7.72
CA LEU A 333 -13.14 10.87 6.45
C LEU A 333 -12.78 9.97 5.24
N ASN A 334 -11.57 9.42 5.21
CA ASN A 334 -11.16 8.47 4.18
C ASN A 334 -11.90 7.13 4.31
N ALA A 335 -12.05 6.60 5.52
CA ALA A 335 -12.73 5.32 5.76
C ALA A 335 -14.22 5.36 5.38
N ASN A 336 -14.86 6.53 5.47
CA ASN A 336 -16.25 6.75 5.08
C ASN A 336 -16.41 7.28 3.64
N ASP A 337 -15.34 7.30 2.85
CA ASP A 337 -15.33 7.82 1.46
C ASP A 337 -15.70 9.30 1.32
N ALA A 338 -15.71 10.08 2.38
CA ALA A 338 -16.08 11.49 2.33
C ALA A 338 -15.15 12.30 1.41
N ILE A 339 -13.83 12.07 1.53
CA ILE A 339 -12.82 12.67 0.65
C ILE A 339 -13.03 12.24 -0.80
N PHE A 340 -13.17 10.93 -1.04
CA PHE A 340 -13.37 10.37 -2.38
C PHE A 340 -14.63 10.93 -3.07
N ASN A 341 -15.78 10.94 -2.36
CA ASN A 341 -17.06 11.38 -2.91
C ASN A 341 -17.08 12.88 -3.17
N PHE A 342 -16.53 13.69 -2.25
CA PHE A 342 -16.41 15.13 -2.47
C PHE A 342 -15.46 15.44 -3.64
N SER A 343 -14.32 14.77 -3.73
CA SER A 343 -13.41 14.93 -4.86
C SER A 343 -14.05 14.54 -6.17
N THR A 344 -14.91 13.51 -6.18
CA THR A 344 -15.69 13.11 -7.35
C THR A 344 -16.64 14.23 -7.75
N LYS A 345 -17.41 14.79 -6.81
CA LYS A 345 -18.30 15.94 -7.07
C LYS A 345 -17.52 17.13 -7.62
N LEU A 346 -16.43 17.52 -6.96
CA LEU A 346 -15.62 18.68 -7.33
C LEU A 346 -14.97 18.50 -8.72
N TYR A 347 -14.57 17.29 -9.07
CA TYR A 347 -14.10 16.95 -10.42
C TYR A 347 -15.18 17.20 -11.47
N TYR A 348 -16.43 16.76 -11.23
CA TYR A 348 -17.53 16.97 -12.17
C TYR A 348 -17.96 18.42 -12.28
N ASP A 349 -17.88 19.18 -11.20
CA ASP A 349 -18.13 20.63 -11.20
C ASP A 349 -17.09 21.40 -12.05
N ASN A 350 -15.87 20.82 -12.25
CA ASN A 350 -14.72 21.46 -12.92
C ASN A 350 -14.16 20.64 -14.10
N GLN A 351 -14.93 19.79 -14.76
CA GLN A 351 -14.48 18.86 -15.81
C GLN A 351 -13.70 19.49 -16.98
N LYS A 352 -13.95 20.78 -17.27
CA LYS A 352 -13.30 21.49 -18.37
C LYS A 352 -11.86 21.93 -18.04
N ALA A 353 -11.44 21.83 -16.78
CA ALA A 353 -10.10 22.17 -16.38
C ALA A 353 -9.13 21.01 -16.69
N GLU A 354 -7.91 21.32 -17.10
CA GLU A 354 -6.84 20.32 -17.28
C GLU A 354 -6.23 19.88 -15.94
N SER A 355 -6.39 20.72 -14.92
CA SER A 355 -5.98 20.45 -13.52
C SER A 355 -6.78 21.35 -12.59
N TYR A 356 -6.89 20.95 -11.33
CA TYR A 356 -7.58 21.74 -10.32
C TYR A 356 -6.84 21.66 -8.99
N GLN A 357 -6.71 22.81 -8.32
CA GLN A 357 -6.15 22.88 -6.98
C GLN A 357 -7.22 23.34 -5.99
N VAL A 358 -7.39 22.61 -4.90
CA VAL A 358 -8.39 22.87 -3.87
C VAL A 358 -8.16 24.21 -3.18
N THR A 359 -9.16 25.08 -3.26
CA THR A 359 -9.18 26.41 -2.64
C THR A 359 -9.75 26.38 -1.22
N ASP A 360 -9.72 27.53 -0.53
CA ASP A 360 -10.42 27.68 0.75
C ASP A 360 -11.95 27.67 0.60
N LYS A 361 -12.46 28.12 -0.55
CA LYS A 361 -13.89 28.06 -0.88
C LYS A 361 -14.35 26.60 -1.02
N ASP A 362 -13.53 25.75 -1.64
CA ASP A 362 -13.84 24.32 -1.76
C ASP A 362 -13.82 23.62 -0.40
N PHE A 363 -12.94 24.04 0.50
CA PHE A 363 -12.95 23.52 1.86
C PHE A 363 -14.22 23.90 2.63
N LEU A 364 -14.75 25.12 2.45
CA LEU A 364 -16.05 25.50 3.01
C LEU A 364 -17.18 24.65 2.41
N SER A 365 -17.17 24.46 1.09
CA SER A 365 -18.12 23.57 0.40
C SER A 365 -17.98 22.10 0.88
N PHE A 366 -16.79 21.64 1.22
CA PHE A 366 -16.58 20.32 1.82
C PHE A 366 -17.24 20.21 3.19
N LYS A 367 -17.15 21.24 4.03
CA LYS A 367 -17.82 21.27 5.35
C LYS A 367 -19.34 21.19 5.21
N ASP A 368 -19.90 21.90 4.23
CA ASP A 368 -21.34 21.86 3.95
C ASP A 368 -21.76 20.51 3.38
N PHE A 369 -20.92 19.91 2.52
CA PHE A 369 -21.12 18.57 1.98
C PHE A 369 -21.16 17.51 3.10
N ILE A 370 -20.25 17.57 4.06
CA ILE A 370 -20.25 16.65 5.21
C ILE A 370 -21.54 16.78 6.03
N LYS A 371 -22.03 18.02 6.24
CA LYS A 371 -23.27 18.25 7.00
C LYS A 371 -24.52 17.77 6.28
N SER A 372 -24.58 17.97 4.94
CA SER A 372 -25.77 17.69 4.14
C SER A 372 -25.96 16.20 3.83
N THR A 373 -24.91 15.40 3.89
CA THR A 373 -24.93 13.98 3.49
C THR A 373 -24.93 13.00 4.66
N ASP A 374 -25.12 13.48 5.89
CA ASP A 374 -25.16 12.66 7.11
C ASP A 374 -24.01 11.64 7.21
N TYR A 375 -22.82 12.07 6.75
CA TYR A 375 -21.62 11.23 6.92
C TYR A 375 -21.39 10.97 8.40
N LYS A 376 -21.52 9.71 8.81
CA LYS A 376 -21.10 9.27 10.13
C LYS A 376 -19.58 9.30 10.22
N ILE A 377 -19.04 10.46 10.61
CA ILE A 377 -17.60 10.62 10.87
C ILE A 377 -17.32 10.02 12.24
N GLU A 378 -17.30 8.71 12.33
CA GLU A 378 -16.99 8.02 13.57
C GLU A 378 -15.47 7.88 13.74
N THR A 379 -14.92 8.63 14.67
CA THR A 379 -13.52 8.46 15.09
C THR A 379 -13.34 7.14 15.87
N ALA A 380 -12.10 6.71 16.04
CA ALA A 380 -11.82 5.51 16.86
C ALA A 380 -12.32 5.68 18.31
N ALA A 381 -12.23 6.89 18.88
CA ALA A 381 -12.74 7.20 20.21
C ALA A 381 -14.27 7.05 20.27
N GLU A 382 -14.97 7.58 19.26
CA GLU A 382 -16.44 7.46 19.16
C GLU A 382 -16.88 6.00 19.04
N LYS A 383 -16.20 5.20 18.20
CA LYS A 383 -16.47 3.75 18.09
C LYS A 383 -16.26 3.00 19.41
N GLN A 384 -15.24 3.37 20.17
CA GLN A 384 -15.02 2.75 21.50
C GLN A 384 -16.10 3.16 22.49
N LEU A 385 -16.57 4.41 22.44
CA LEU A 385 -17.64 4.89 23.29
C LEU A 385 -18.98 4.21 22.96
N LEU A 386 -19.29 4.01 21.66
CA LEU A 386 -20.46 3.24 21.21
C LEU A 386 -20.40 1.80 21.72
N LYS A 387 -19.23 1.15 21.55
CA LYS A 387 -19.02 -0.21 22.04
C LYS A 387 -19.13 -0.33 23.55
N PHE A 388 -18.63 0.67 24.30
CA PHE A 388 -18.80 0.74 25.75
C PHE A 388 -20.28 0.68 26.12
N MET A 389 -21.15 1.42 25.41
CA MET A 389 -22.58 1.45 25.69
C MET A 389 -23.28 0.13 25.35
N GLU A 390 -22.80 -0.60 24.29
CA GLU A 390 -23.27 -1.95 24.01
C GLU A 390 -22.97 -2.93 25.16
N VAL A 391 -21.72 -2.91 25.65
CA VAL A 391 -21.31 -3.73 26.80
C VAL A 391 -22.06 -3.33 28.09
N ALA A 392 -22.23 -2.03 28.34
CA ALA A 392 -22.97 -1.54 29.50
C ALA A 392 -24.43 -2.04 29.52
N LYS A 393 -25.09 -2.16 28.35
CA LYS A 393 -26.41 -2.76 28.22
C LYS A 393 -26.40 -4.26 28.51
N GLU A 394 -25.40 -5.01 28.02
CA GLU A 394 -25.25 -6.43 28.32
C GLU A 394 -25.04 -6.68 29.82
N GLU A 395 -24.36 -5.77 30.52
CA GLU A 395 -24.12 -5.84 31.96
C GLU A 395 -25.27 -5.21 32.83
N ASN A 396 -26.30 -4.63 32.20
CA ASN A 396 -27.43 -3.94 32.86
C ASN A 396 -27.00 -2.74 33.73
N ILE A 397 -25.96 -2.01 33.31
CA ILE A 397 -25.47 -0.80 33.97
C ILE A 397 -25.67 0.47 33.12
N ASP A 398 -26.28 0.33 31.95
CA ASP A 398 -26.50 1.42 30.99
C ASP A 398 -27.27 2.59 31.58
N GLU A 399 -28.28 2.38 32.43
CA GLU A 399 -29.02 3.44 33.11
C GLU A 399 -28.13 4.33 34.00
N TYR A 400 -27.12 3.72 34.64
CA TYR A 400 -26.19 4.46 35.51
C TYR A 400 -25.18 5.31 34.76
N VAL A 401 -24.80 4.92 33.56
CA VAL A 401 -23.73 5.56 32.74
C VAL A 401 -24.28 6.42 31.60
N ASN A 402 -25.58 6.34 31.29
CA ASN A 402 -26.18 6.98 30.12
C ASN A 402 -25.95 8.49 30.05
N LYS A 403 -26.07 9.21 31.19
CA LYS A 403 -25.90 10.67 31.24
C LYS A 403 -24.46 11.07 30.88
N ASP A 404 -23.46 10.34 31.35
CA ASP A 404 -22.06 10.63 31.11
C ASP A 404 -21.70 10.23 29.65
N TYR A 405 -22.24 9.12 29.18
CA TYR A 405 -22.13 8.69 27.78
C TYR A 405 -22.65 9.75 26.80
N GLU A 406 -23.89 10.25 27.01
CA GLU A 406 -24.48 11.29 26.15
C GLU A 406 -23.66 12.59 26.18
N THR A 407 -23.16 12.97 27.36
CA THR A 407 -22.29 14.14 27.49
C THR A 407 -20.98 13.98 26.75
N LEU A 408 -20.30 12.82 26.85
CA LEU A 408 -19.07 12.54 26.14
C LEU A 408 -19.30 12.47 24.62
N LEU A 409 -20.38 11.84 24.18
CA LEU A 409 -20.75 11.75 22.77
C LEU A 409 -21.02 13.12 22.16
N ALA A 410 -21.76 13.98 22.88
CA ALA A 410 -22.02 15.35 22.46
C ALA A 410 -20.71 16.17 22.37
N ASN A 411 -19.81 16.04 23.33
CA ASN A 411 -18.52 16.73 23.33
C ASN A 411 -17.64 16.27 22.12
N ILE A 412 -17.61 14.99 21.81
CA ILE A 412 -16.89 14.46 20.64
C ILE A 412 -17.49 15.04 19.35
N LYS A 413 -18.82 15.01 19.19
CA LYS A 413 -19.51 15.54 18.00
C LYS A 413 -19.33 17.05 17.84
N ASN A 414 -19.46 17.83 18.91
CA ASN A 414 -19.27 19.27 18.88
C ASN A 414 -17.82 19.66 18.52
N ASN A 415 -16.85 18.84 18.89
CA ASN A 415 -15.45 19.07 18.55
C ASN A 415 -15.13 18.81 17.06
N THR A 416 -16.00 18.13 16.33
CA THR A 416 -15.75 17.77 14.91
C THR A 416 -15.54 19.02 14.04
N GLN A 417 -16.27 20.10 14.25
CA GLN A 417 -16.11 21.36 13.50
C GLN A 417 -14.73 22.01 13.79
N ALA A 418 -14.33 22.04 15.05
CA ALA A 418 -13.01 22.53 15.43
C ALA A 418 -11.88 21.64 14.86
N GLN A 419 -12.10 20.33 14.83
CA GLN A 419 -11.17 19.39 14.24
C GLN A 419 -11.06 19.54 12.71
N LEU A 420 -12.14 19.83 12.00
CA LEU A 420 -12.13 20.13 10.57
C LEU A 420 -11.24 21.36 10.28
N GLU A 421 -11.41 22.45 11.04
CA GLU A 421 -10.56 23.64 10.86
C GLU A 421 -9.09 23.38 11.23
N LYS A 422 -8.84 22.68 12.33
CA LYS A 422 -7.47 22.32 12.75
C LYS A 422 -6.74 21.48 11.70
N ASN A 423 -7.44 20.60 10.99
CA ASN A 423 -6.88 19.69 9.99
C ASN A 423 -7.14 20.15 8.55
N LYS A 424 -7.51 21.43 8.33
CA LYS A 424 -7.84 22.01 7.02
C LYS A 424 -6.83 21.69 5.94
N ASN A 425 -5.53 21.93 6.21
CA ASN A 425 -4.47 21.72 5.24
C ASN A 425 -4.29 20.24 4.86
N GLU A 426 -4.41 19.34 5.85
CA GLU A 426 -4.37 17.89 5.63
C GLU A 426 -5.54 17.44 4.75
N ILE A 427 -6.75 17.89 5.07
CA ILE A 427 -7.97 17.56 4.29
C ILE A 427 -7.85 18.08 2.85
N LYS A 428 -7.42 19.34 2.66
CA LYS A 428 -7.18 19.90 1.33
C LYS A 428 -6.16 19.12 0.54
N LYS A 429 -5.07 18.67 1.19
CA LYS A 429 -4.06 17.79 0.57
C LYS A 429 -4.68 16.49 0.08
N LEU A 430 -5.47 15.81 0.91
CA LEU A 430 -6.13 14.54 0.55
C LEU A 430 -7.11 14.71 -0.62
N ILE A 431 -7.90 15.81 -0.63
CA ILE A 431 -8.80 16.13 -1.75
C ILE A 431 -8.00 16.40 -3.02
N ASN A 432 -6.89 17.14 -2.94
CA ASN A 432 -5.99 17.39 -4.08
C ASN A 432 -5.41 16.08 -4.64
N GLU A 433 -4.93 15.19 -3.80
CA GLU A 433 -4.38 13.90 -4.21
C GLU A 433 -5.43 13.07 -4.97
N GLU A 434 -6.68 13.08 -4.51
CA GLU A 434 -7.78 12.41 -5.20
C GLU A 434 -8.15 13.08 -6.54
N LEU A 435 -8.12 14.42 -6.62
CA LEU A 435 -8.38 15.16 -7.86
C LEU A 435 -7.28 14.93 -8.90
N ILE A 436 -6.02 14.95 -8.48
CA ILE A 436 -4.87 14.69 -9.37
C ILE A 436 -5.02 13.33 -10.05
N LYS A 437 -5.41 12.27 -9.31
CA LYS A 437 -5.68 10.96 -9.89
C LYS A 437 -6.78 10.98 -10.96
N ARG A 438 -7.80 11.85 -10.81
CA ARG A 438 -8.90 11.99 -11.78
C ARG A 438 -8.50 12.75 -13.03
N TYR A 439 -7.65 13.77 -12.91
CA TYR A 439 -7.19 14.57 -14.05
C TYR A 439 -5.97 13.95 -14.75
N LYS A 440 -5.03 13.40 -13.99
CA LYS A 440 -3.69 13.00 -14.48
C LYS A 440 -3.34 11.54 -14.16
N TYR A 441 -4.33 10.74 -13.74
CA TYR A 441 -4.16 9.35 -13.35
C TYR A 441 -3.09 9.17 -12.25
N LYS A 442 -2.58 7.96 -12.13
CA LYS A 442 -1.59 7.61 -11.11
C LYS A 442 -0.23 8.27 -11.34
N ASP A 443 0.13 8.48 -12.61
CA ASP A 443 1.39 9.16 -12.97
C ASP A 443 1.42 10.59 -12.42
N GLY A 444 0.33 11.34 -12.58
CA GLY A 444 0.21 12.68 -12.00
C GLY A 444 0.26 12.70 -10.48
N PHE A 445 -0.28 11.67 -9.84
CA PHE A 445 -0.18 11.53 -8.39
C PHE A 445 1.27 11.32 -7.93
N PHE A 446 2.03 10.45 -8.58
CA PHE A 446 3.44 10.27 -8.25
C PHE A 446 4.29 11.52 -8.52
N ALA A 447 4.06 12.21 -9.65
CA ALA A 447 4.71 13.49 -9.94
C ALA A 447 4.43 14.52 -8.83
N TYR A 448 3.19 14.64 -8.37
CA TYR A 448 2.82 15.50 -7.25
C TYR A 448 3.54 15.11 -5.95
N GLN A 449 3.69 13.81 -5.68
CA GLN A 449 4.42 13.32 -4.51
C GLN A 449 5.90 13.75 -4.56
N VAL A 450 6.55 13.63 -5.71
CA VAL A 450 7.95 14.04 -5.89
C VAL A 450 8.16 15.51 -5.50
N GLU A 451 7.23 16.37 -5.85
CA GLU A 451 7.33 17.80 -5.55
C GLU A 451 7.03 18.16 -4.09
N ASN A 452 6.12 17.41 -3.46
CA ASN A 452 5.48 17.84 -2.21
C ASN A 452 5.84 17.02 -0.97
N GLN A 453 6.41 15.81 -1.12
CA GLN A 453 6.68 14.96 0.03
C GLN A 453 8.04 15.22 0.66
N ILE A 454 8.02 15.37 1.99
CA ILE A 454 9.21 15.66 2.80
C ILE A 454 10.21 14.50 2.78
N GLU A 455 9.73 13.27 2.66
CA GLU A 455 10.54 12.06 2.65
C GLU A 455 11.43 12.01 1.40
N ILE A 456 10.87 12.36 0.24
CA ILE A 456 11.62 12.42 -1.02
C ILE A 456 12.66 13.55 -0.95
N LYS A 457 12.26 14.71 -0.43
CA LYS A 457 13.19 15.84 -0.20
C LYS A 457 14.33 15.45 0.73
N LYS A 458 14.04 14.66 1.78
CA LYS A 458 15.09 14.15 2.68
C LYS A 458 16.04 13.18 2.00
N CYS A 459 15.55 12.30 1.13
CA CYS A 459 16.42 11.44 0.33
C CYS A 459 17.36 12.25 -0.57
N ILE A 460 16.84 13.29 -1.24
CA ILE A 460 17.64 14.19 -2.08
C ILE A 460 18.71 14.90 -1.25
N GLU A 461 18.36 15.40 -0.06
CA GLU A 461 19.30 16.03 0.88
C GLU A 461 20.44 15.07 1.24
N VAL A 462 20.09 13.83 1.63
CA VAL A 462 21.09 12.80 1.98
C VAL A 462 21.98 12.46 0.79
N LEU A 463 21.40 12.22 -0.39
CA LEU A 463 22.14 11.90 -1.61
C LEU A 463 23.05 13.02 -2.07
N ASN A 464 22.73 14.28 -1.76
CA ASN A 464 23.56 15.45 -2.06
C ASN A 464 24.65 15.70 -1.00
N ASN A 465 24.72 14.86 0.05
CA ASN A 465 25.73 14.96 1.10
C ASN A 465 26.53 13.66 1.23
N PRO A 466 27.59 13.45 0.42
CA PRO A 466 28.42 12.24 0.47
C PRO A 466 29.04 11.97 1.84
N ALA A 467 29.36 13.03 2.61
CA ALA A 467 29.89 12.89 3.96
C ALA A 467 28.84 12.30 4.91
N LEU A 468 27.57 12.68 4.77
CA LEU A 468 26.47 12.13 5.55
C LEU A 468 26.22 10.66 5.18
N ILE A 469 26.23 10.31 3.88
CA ILE A 469 26.11 8.91 3.42
C ILE A 469 27.24 8.08 4.06
N LYS A 470 28.48 8.52 3.90
CA LYS A 470 29.65 7.83 4.47
C LYS A 470 29.52 7.67 5.98
N LYS A 471 29.16 8.73 6.71
CA LYS A 471 28.94 8.69 8.17
C LYS A 471 27.83 7.71 8.55
N THR A 472 26.74 7.65 7.78
CA THR A 472 25.59 6.78 8.06
C THR A 472 25.90 5.32 7.77
N LEU A 473 26.71 5.00 6.76
CA LEU A 473 27.08 3.64 6.34
C LEU A 473 28.37 3.12 6.98
N SER A 474 29.12 3.92 7.73
CA SER A 474 30.30 3.50 8.49
C SER A 474 29.97 3.36 9.98
N LYS A 475 30.82 2.60 10.68
CA LYS A 475 30.75 2.46 12.15
C LYS A 475 31.08 3.77 12.85
#